data_285aedc80b09afdedef718dec1a21178
#
_entry.id   285aedc80b09afdedef718dec1a21178
#
_cell.length_a   1.000
_cell.length_b   1.000
_cell.length_c   1.000
_cell.angle_alpha   90.00
_cell.angle_beta   90.00
_cell.angle_gamma   90.00
#
_symmetry.space_group_name_H-M   'P 1'
#
loop_
_entity.id
_entity.type
_entity.pdbx_description
1 polymer ?
#
loop_
_entity_poly.entity_id
_entity_poly.type
_entity_poly.pdbx_seq_one_letter_code
_entity_poly.pdbx_strand_id
1 'polypeptide(L)'
;MPGDGRSRARRVAAALLAGVLTVAACSGGDDGVGDGSAGGGAPTDGELGDEMTDAELASQTYVAGYPLVVSVRTLQRLGGLVGVNRLFWQNALAGPQSRTIVAPNRDTLYSIAVLDLRAEPMVLALPEVTDRYFTYQFLDAWTESFAYVGTRATGGRAGTWVITPPGWDGEVPAGADRIEATTPQVFLLGRFLVEDEADIANVTAISRQTSLRPLSALTGDPAAPPPPPLGEPAGTPQDIPADAAFFDELGDALAVNLPTTATQRELFSRAEGLGIGPGEHPTGATADTDGESDAGVIDALDDGAAAGHEQVVEEAAALGRTTNGWSANLHIGRYGDDTLLRAAVARVGWGANIAAEAVYPVARVDAEGDPLDGSATYRITFPAGELPPVDAFWSLSVYGDDMFFTEHPSGRYTIGDRTPGLTFGDDGSLEIVLSHDEPAAVAEGRAVNWLPVPAGRFVLMLRFYLPGPAVLDGDYTYPPVEPIDPAG
;
A
#
# COMPACT_ATOMS: atom_id res chain seq x y z
N MET A 1 14.88 -42.23 8.18
CA MET A 1 15.40 -40.88 7.79
C MET A 1 14.23 -40.01 7.40
N PRO A 2 13.67 -39.16 8.29
CA PRO A 2 12.74 -38.09 7.90
C PRO A 2 13.41 -36.76 8.22
N GLY A 3 14.00 -36.15 7.23
CA GLY A 3 14.59 -34.82 7.32
C GLY A 3 14.62 -34.23 5.94
N ASP A 4 13.62 -33.38 5.63
CA ASP A 4 13.78 -32.26 4.69
C ASP A 4 12.52 -31.36 4.52
N GLY A 5 11.44 -31.66 5.23
CA GLY A 5 10.21 -30.84 5.14
C GLY A 5 10.29 -29.47 5.83
N ARG A 6 11.10 -29.34 6.88
CA ARG A 6 11.16 -28.11 7.70
C ARG A 6 12.10 -27.04 7.13
N SER A 7 13.08 -27.41 6.32
CA SER A 7 14.00 -26.45 5.68
C SER A 7 13.38 -25.81 4.42
N ARG A 8 12.52 -26.53 3.69
CA ARG A 8 11.75 -25.97 2.58
C ARG A 8 10.68 -24.97 3.06
N ALA A 9 9.96 -25.29 4.13
CA ALA A 9 8.97 -24.39 4.71
C ALA A 9 9.58 -23.07 5.21
N ARG A 10 10.81 -23.09 5.76
CA ARG A 10 11.51 -21.89 6.23
C ARG A 10 12.04 -21.00 5.10
N ARG A 11 12.41 -21.56 3.95
CA ARG A 11 12.84 -20.80 2.76
C ARG A 11 11.66 -20.26 1.96
N VAL A 12 10.51 -20.91 2.02
CA VAL A 12 9.26 -20.49 1.39
C VAL A 12 8.65 -19.30 2.15
N ALA A 13 8.73 -19.26 3.50
CA ALA A 13 8.19 -18.18 4.31
C ALA A 13 8.85 -16.79 4.06
N ALA A 14 10.12 -16.75 3.66
CA ALA A 14 10.81 -15.49 3.32
C ALA A 14 10.52 -15.00 1.89
N ALA A 15 10.08 -15.91 1.00
CA ALA A 15 9.77 -15.60 -0.40
C ALA A 15 8.29 -15.19 -0.64
N LEU A 16 7.44 -15.24 0.38
CA LEU A 16 5.99 -15.30 0.24
C LEU A 16 5.25 -13.97 0.36
N LEU A 17 5.90 -12.88 0.76
CA LEU A 17 5.28 -11.54 0.78
C LEU A 17 5.44 -10.78 -0.56
N ALA A 18 5.73 -11.49 -1.60
CA ALA A 18 6.14 -11.03 -2.90
C ALA A 18 5.00 -10.56 -3.79
N GLY A 19 4.56 -9.37 -3.68
CA GLY A 19 3.71 -8.80 -4.72
C GLY A 19 2.49 -8.04 -4.26
N VAL A 20 2.51 -7.45 -3.06
CA VAL A 20 1.32 -6.80 -2.51
C VAL A 20 1.49 -5.33 -2.16
N LEU A 21 2.70 -4.84 -2.03
CA LEU A 21 2.94 -3.44 -1.70
C LEU A 21 3.94 -2.84 -2.69
N THR A 22 3.47 -2.54 -3.89
CA THR A 22 4.24 -1.76 -4.86
C THR A 22 3.99 -0.27 -4.62
N VAL A 23 4.93 0.43 -4.04
CA VAL A 23 5.09 1.86 -4.34
C VAL A 23 5.90 1.89 -5.63
N ALA A 24 5.25 1.92 -6.78
CA ALA A 24 5.94 2.03 -8.06
C ALA A 24 6.58 3.40 -8.16
N ALA A 25 7.85 3.35 -8.45
CA ALA A 25 8.61 4.49 -8.87
C ALA A 25 8.31 4.75 -10.36
N CYS A 26 7.62 5.83 -10.65
CA CYS A 26 7.49 6.28 -12.02
C CYS A 26 8.86 6.78 -12.50
N SER A 27 9.43 6.10 -13.50
CA SER A 27 10.50 6.63 -14.33
C SER A 27 9.87 7.62 -15.30
N GLY A 28 9.90 8.92 -14.99
CA GLY A 28 9.56 9.97 -15.94
C GLY A 28 10.60 10.01 -17.05
N GLY A 29 10.19 9.74 -18.28
CA GLY A 29 10.95 10.10 -19.47
C GLY A 29 10.95 11.63 -19.65
N ASP A 30 12.11 12.16 -19.92
CA ASP A 30 12.39 13.55 -20.27
C ASP A 30 11.72 13.87 -21.62
N ASP A 31 10.78 14.84 -21.66
CA ASP A 31 10.49 15.63 -22.87
C ASP A 31 9.69 16.90 -22.54
N GLY A 32 10.33 18.04 -22.73
CA GLY A 32 9.75 19.26 -23.34
C GLY A 32 8.79 20.11 -22.51
N VAL A 33 9.34 21.14 -21.83
CA VAL A 33 8.60 22.31 -21.34
C VAL A 33 7.92 23.06 -22.48
N GLY A 34 6.58 23.06 -22.50
CA GLY A 34 5.74 23.94 -23.31
C GLY A 34 4.95 24.92 -22.44
N ASP A 35 5.36 26.18 -22.45
CA ASP A 35 4.64 27.30 -21.81
C ASP A 35 3.31 27.54 -22.54
N GLY A 36 2.18 27.37 -21.85
CA GLY A 36 0.84 27.60 -22.36
C GLY A 36 -0.06 28.30 -21.36
N SER A 37 -0.11 29.63 -21.42
CA SER A 37 -1.00 30.47 -20.63
C SER A 37 -2.48 30.16 -20.95
N ALA A 38 -3.25 29.72 -19.95
CA ALA A 38 -4.68 29.53 -20.06
C ALA A 38 -5.43 30.84 -19.84
N GLY A 39 -6.04 31.35 -20.92
CA GLY A 39 -7.04 32.42 -20.89
C GLY A 39 -8.40 31.82 -20.53
N GLY A 40 -8.99 32.26 -19.40
CA GLY A 40 -10.34 31.91 -19.02
C GLY A 40 -11.37 32.56 -19.93
N GLY A 41 -12.19 31.76 -20.60
CA GLY A 41 -13.44 32.16 -21.24
C GLY A 41 -14.59 31.50 -20.47
N ALA A 42 -15.57 32.34 -20.02
CA ALA A 42 -16.78 31.83 -19.40
C ALA A 42 -17.61 31.02 -20.44
N PRO A 43 -18.25 29.89 -20.05
CA PRO A 43 -19.11 29.20 -20.95
C PRO A 43 -20.42 29.92 -21.18
N THR A 44 -20.78 30.11 -22.43
CA THR A 44 -22.09 30.58 -22.88
C THR A 44 -23.10 29.44 -22.77
N ASP A 45 -24.27 29.77 -22.18
CA ASP A 45 -25.42 28.88 -22.11
C ASP A 45 -25.84 28.38 -23.51
N GLY A 46 -25.91 27.07 -23.68
CA GLY A 46 -26.63 26.46 -24.81
C GLY A 46 -25.89 25.33 -25.51
N GLU A 47 -25.72 24.17 -24.84
CA GLU A 47 -25.73 22.87 -25.55
C GLU A 47 -26.31 21.83 -24.59
N LEU A 48 -27.37 21.13 -25.08
CA LEU A 48 -27.97 19.96 -24.45
C LEU A 48 -26.86 18.95 -24.21
N GLY A 49 -26.75 18.44 -22.97
CA GLY A 49 -25.68 17.54 -22.58
C GLY A 49 -25.48 16.42 -23.59
N ASP A 50 -24.25 16.29 -24.08
CA ASP A 50 -23.81 15.11 -24.81
C ASP A 50 -24.08 13.89 -23.92
N GLU A 51 -24.94 12.99 -24.38
CA GLU A 51 -25.12 11.71 -23.72
C GLU A 51 -23.76 10.99 -23.81
N MET A 52 -23.20 10.61 -22.64
CA MET A 52 -21.96 9.86 -22.55
C MET A 52 -21.97 8.66 -23.49
N THR A 53 -20.96 8.53 -24.31
CA THR A 53 -20.82 7.39 -25.22
C THR A 53 -20.55 6.08 -24.47
N ASP A 54 -20.79 4.94 -25.10
CA ASP A 54 -20.52 3.64 -24.52
C ASP A 54 -19.02 3.48 -24.14
N ALA A 55 -18.10 3.98 -24.97
CA ALA A 55 -16.67 3.96 -24.69
C ALA A 55 -16.29 4.86 -23.49
N GLU A 56 -16.91 6.04 -23.35
CA GLU A 56 -16.69 6.90 -22.18
C GLU A 56 -17.23 6.25 -20.90
N LEU A 57 -18.40 5.62 -20.96
CA LEU A 57 -18.97 4.86 -19.84
C LEU A 57 -18.08 3.67 -19.48
N ALA A 58 -17.58 2.93 -20.46
CA ALA A 58 -16.64 1.84 -20.26
C ALA A 58 -15.34 2.33 -19.62
N SER A 59 -14.78 3.47 -20.06
CA SER A 59 -13.58 4.07 -19.49
C SER A 59 -13.76 4.44 -18.02
N GLN A 60 -14.87 5.13 -17.67
CA GLN A 60 -15.16 5.45 -16.26
C GLN A 60 -15.35 4.19 -15.43
N THR A 61 -16.00 3.17 -15.98
CA THR A 61 -16.23 1.89 -15.31
C THR A 61 -14.92 1.13 -15.11
N TYR A 62 -14.01 1.18 -16.10
CA TYR A 62 -12.65 0.64 -15.98
C TYR A 62 -11.91 1.28 -14.80
N VAL A 63 -11.83 2.61 -14.78
CA VAL A 63 -11.15 3.34 -13.70
C VAL A 63 -11.75 3.01 -12.34
N ALA A 64 -13.08 3.01 -12.21
CA ALA A 64 -13.76 2.69 -10.97
C ALA A 64 -13.57 1.22 -10.54
N GLY A 65 -13.55 0.27 -11.48
CA GLY A 65 -13.38 -1.17 -11.24
C GLY A 65 -11.93 -1.62 -11.04
N TYR A 66 -10.96 -0.84 -11.53
CA TYR A 66 -9.55 -1.17 -11.48
C TYR A 66 -9.05 -1.58 -10.08
N PRO A 67 -9.35 -0.84 -9.00
CA PRO A 67 -8.94 -1.22 -7.64
C PRO A 67 -9.48 -2.57 -7.21
N LEU A 68 -10.72 -2.90 -7.60
CA LEU A 68 -11.35 -4.17 -7.24
C LEU A 68 -10.64 -5.35 -7.92
N VAL A 69 -10.35 -5.26 -9.22
CA VAL A 69 -9.65 -6.32 -9.96
C VAL A 69 -8.24 -6.53 -9.40
N VAL A 70 -7.48 -5.45 -9.15
CA VAL A 70 -6.15 -5.51 -8.50
C VAL A 70 -6.25 -6.19 -7.13
N SER A 71 -7.23 -5.80 -6.31
CA SER A 71 -7.44 -6.37 -4.97
C SER A 71 -7.76 -7.86 -5.04
N VAL A 72 -8.72 -8.26 -5.89
CA VAL A 72 -9.14 -9.67 -5.97
C VAL A 72 -7.99 -10.55 -6.41
N ARG A 73 -7.21 -10.17 -7.44
CA ARG A 73 -5.99 -10.89 -7.84
C ARG A 73 -4.98 -10.99 -6.69
N THR A 74 -4.83 -9.90 -5.94
CA THR A 74 -3.93 -9.85 -4.77
C THR A 74 -4.39 -10.79 -3.67
N LEU A 75 -5.69 -10.75 -3.32
CA LEU A 75 -6.28 -11.61 -2.30
C LEU A 75 -6.22 -13.10 -2.68
N GLN A 76 -6.50 -13.43 -3.95
CA GLN A 76 -6.36 -14.79 -4.48
C GLN A 76 -4.93 -15.30 -4.33
N ARG A 77 -3.95 -14.51 -4.79
CA ARG A 77 -2.53 -14.85 -4.70
C ARG A 77 -2.09 -15.04 -3.25
N LEU A 78 -2.40 -14.09 -2.38
CA LEU A 78 -2.03 -14.17 -0.96
C LEU A 78 -2.75 -15.31 -0.25
N GLY A 79 -4.06 -15.47 -0.50
CA GLY A 79 -4.84 -16.56 0.07
C GLY A 79 -4.30 -17.94 -0.30
N GLY A 80 -3.82 -18.10 -1.55
CA GLY A 80 -3.11 -19.31 -1.99
C GLY A 80 -1.79 -19.55 -1.26
N LEU A 81 -1.10 -18.49 -0.85
CA LEU A 81 0.21 -18.57 -0.20
C LEU A 81 0.13 -18.76 1.32
N VAL A 82 -0.69 -17.95 2.00
CA VAL A 82 -0.75 -17.94 3.47
C VAL A 82 -1.99 -18.64 4.04
N GLY A 83 -2.94 -18.97 3.20
CA GLY A 83 -4.25 -19.52 3.57
C GLY A 83 -5.27 -18.43 3.88
N VAL A 84 -6.55 -18.75 3.62
CA VAL A 84 -7.69 -17.87 3.92
C VAL A 84 -8.07 -17.99 5.40
N ASN A 85 -8.49 -16.89 6.01
CA ASN A 85 -8.90 -16.81 7.41
C ASN A 85 -7.82 -17.28 8.41
N ARG A 86 -6.56 -17.02 8.07
CA ARG A 86 -5.40 -17.40 8.89
C ARG A 86 -4.42 -16.23 8.97
N LEU A 87 -3.86 -16.00 10.18
CA LEU A 87 -2.77 -15.06 10.38
C LEU A 87 -1.43 -15.68 9.93
N PHE A 88 -0.74 -14.95 9.08
CA PHE A 88 0.67 -15.15 8.79
C PHE A 88 1.48 -14.05 9.49
N TRP A 89 2.66 -14.40 10.01
CA TRP A 89 3.59 -13.48 10.66
C TRP A 89 4.96 -13.54 10.00
N GLN A 90 5.47 -12.37 9.64
CA GLN A 90 6.86 -12.19 9.26
C GLN A 90 7.75 -12.40 10.49
N ASN A 91 8.92 -12.99 10.31
CA ASN A 91 9.84 -13.33 11.38
C ASN A 91 11.27 -12.81 11.18
N ALA A 92 11.48 -11.93 10.21
CA ALA A 92 12.75 -11.29 9.91
C ALA A 92 12.53 -9.92 9.32
N LEU A 93 13.42 -8.98 9.61
CA LEU A 93 13.44 -7.67 8.98
C LEU A 93 13.84 -7.79 7.50
N ALA A 94 13.32 -6.86 6.69
CA ALA A 94 13.70 -6.79 5.29
C ALA A 94 15.17 -6.40 5.10
N GLY A 95 15.77 -6.90 4.04
CA GLY A 95 17.13 -6.60 3.63
C GLY A 95 17.29 -6.79 2.12
N PRO A 96 18.51 -6.76 1.57
CA PRO A 96 18.77 -6.87 0.12
C PRO A 96 18.19 -8.13 -0.54
N GLN A 97 18.04 -9.21 0.23
CA GLN A 97 17.40 -10.45 -0.21
C GLN A 97 15.87 -10.35 -0.30
N SER A 98 15.29 -9.30 0.27
CA SER A 98 13.84 -9.05 0.26
C SER A 98 13.43 -8.33 -1.03
N ARG A 99 13.42 -9.07 -2.15
CA ARG A 99 13.17 -8.52 -3.49
C ARG A 99 11.76 -8.80 -4.00
N THR A 100 10.85 -8.97 -3.11
CA THR A 100 9.51 -9.45 -3.43
C THR A 100 8.45 -8.35 -3.32
N ILE A 101 8.77 -7.26 -2.64
CA ILE A 101 7.96 -6.05 -2.51
C ILE A 101 8.91 -4.87 -2.64
N VAL A 102 8.61 -3.93 -3.54
CA VAL A 102 9.36 -2.68 -3.67
C VAL A 102 9.22 -1.84 -2.39
N ALA A 103 10.21 -1.03 -2.11
CA ALA A 103 10.31 -0.23 -0.91
C ALA A 103 10.09 -1.04 0.40
N PRO A 104 10.78 -2.20 0.56
CA PRO A 104 10.57 -3.05 1.71
C PRO A 104 10.83 -2.29 3.01
N ASN A 105 9.95 -2.48 4.00
CA ASN A 105 10.06 -1.80 5.30
C ASN A 105 10.97 -2.61 6.24
N ARG A 106 11.91 -1.94 6.88
CA ARG A 106 12.81 -2.53 7.88
C ARG A 106 12.46 -2.11 9.32
N ASP A 107 11.52 -1.20 9.51
CA ASP A 107 11.12 -0.71 10.84
C ASP A 107 10.11 -1.61 11.53
N THR A 108 9.31 -2.37 10.76
CA THR A 108 8.21 -3.16 11.31
C THR A 108 8.22 -4.60 10.79
N LEU A 109 7.76 -5.54 11.61
CA LEU A 109 7.34 -6.86 11.16
C LEU A 109 5.86 -6.84 10.77
N TYR A 110 5.54 -7.55 9.70
CA TYR A 110 4.17 -7.67 9.21
C TYR A 110 3.44 -8.89 9.75
N SER A 111 2.15 -8.69 10.04
CA SER A 111 1.16 -9.76 10.22
C SER A 111 0.05 -9.56 9.20
N ILE A 112 -0.25 -10.59 8.40
CA ILE A 112 -1.28 -10.47 7.36
C ILE A 112 -2.31 -11.60 7.45
N ALA A 113 -3.52 -11.30 7.01
CA ALA A 113 -4.53 -12.31 6.71
C ALA A 113 -5.41 -11.87 5.54
N VAL A 114 -5.80 -12.84 4.72
CA VAL A 114 -6.90 -12.70 3.78
C VAL A 114 -8.14 -13.23 4.46
N LEU A 115 -9.13 -12.37 4.70
CA LEU A 115 -10.39 -12.76 5.31
C LEU A 115 -11.43 -12.97 4.22
N ASP A 116 -12.15 -14.07 4.32
CA ASP A 116 -13.37 -14.33 3.59
C ASP A 116 -14.48 -14.56 4.61
N LEU A 117 -15.36 -13.58 4.72
CA LEU A 117 -16.41 -13.52 5.73
C LEU A 117 -17.72 -14.14 5.25
N ARG A 118 -17.77 -14.72 4.03
CA ARG A 118 -19.00 -15.29 3.47
C ARG A 118 -19.57 -16.46 4.26
N ALA A 119 -18.68 -17.18 4.98
CA ALA A 119 -19.09 -18.33 5.79
C ALA A 119 -19.58 -17.90 7.17
N GLU A 120 -18.80 -17.11 7.89
CA GLU A 120 -19.08 -16.58 9.23
C GLU A 120 -18.12 -15.44 9.57
N PRO A 121 -18.46 -14.59 10.58
CA PRO A 121 -17.55 -13.58 11.09
C PRO A 121 -16.24 -14.17 11.62
N MET A 122 -15.16 -13.38 11.52
CA MET A 122 -13.87 -13.73 12.09
C MET A 122 -13.59 -12.92 13.35
N VAL A 123 -12.86 -13.50 14.29
CA VAL A 123 -12.53 -12.89 15.57
C VAL A 123 -11.02 -12.70 15.67
N LEU A 124 -10.59 -11.44 15.73
CA LEU A 124 -9.21 -11.05 16.04
C LEU A 124 -9.12 -10.77 17.54
N ALA A 125 -8.22 -11.48 18.25
CA ALA A 125 -7.91 -11.19 19.65
C ALA A 125 -6.42 -10.81 19.78
N LEU A 126 -6.16 -9.70 20.48
CA LEU A 126 -4.84 -9.14 20.70
C LEU A 126 -4.54 -8.99 22.18
N PRO A 127 -3.29 -9.25 22.61
CA PRO A 127 -2.84 -8.85 23.94
C PRO A 127 -2.71 -7.33 24.04
N GLU A 128 -2.47 -6.82 25.23
CA GLU A 128 -2.04 -5.43 25.43
C GLU A 128 -0.64 -5.22 24.83
N VAL A 129 -0.48 -4.14 24.04
CA VAL A 129 0.77 -3.73 23.40
C VAL A 129 0.90 -2.22 23.56
N THR A 130 1.58 -1.77 24.63
CA THR A 130 1.75 -0.35 24.99
C THR A 130 3.20 0.10 24.95
N ASP A 131 4.13 -0.84 24.73
CA ASP A 131 5.58 -0.61 24.73
C ASP A 131 6.14 -0.27 23.32
N ARG A 132 5.30 -0.34 22.28
CA ARG A 132 5.69 -0.08 20.89
C ARG A 132 4.51 0.34 20.03
N TYR A 133 4.82 0.99 18.91
CA TYR A 133 3.85 1.22 17.86
C TYR A 133 3.41 -0.10 17.23
N PHE A 134 2.11 -0.25 17.05
CA PHE A 134 1.55 -1.26 16.16
C PHE A 134 0.22 -0.80 15.56
N THR A 135 -0.14 -1.39 14.45
CA THR A 135 -1.45 -1.19 13.82
C THR A 135 -1.89 -2.46 13.10
N TYR A 136 -3.18 -2.72 13.11
CA TYR A 136 -3.88 -3.55 12.13
C TYR A 136 -4.78 -2.65 11.31
N GLN A 137 -4.53 -2.61 10.01
CA GLN A 137 -5.32 -1.96 8.98
C GLN A 137 -6.28 -2.99 8.40
N PHE A 138 -7.56 -2.63 8.28
CA PHE A 138 -8.60 -3.42 7.61
C PHE A 138 -8.92 -2.74 6.28
N LEU A 139 -8.60 -3.42 5.19
CA LEU A 139 -8.75 -2.96 3.82
C LEU A 139 -9.86 -3.79 3.16
N ASP A 140 -10.85 -3.12 2.59
CA ASP A 140 -11.90 -3.80 1.81
C ASP A 140 -11.41 -4.19 0.41
N ALA A 141 -12.24 -4.90 -0.34
CA ALA A 141 -11.90 -5.32 -1.69
C ALA A 141 -11.78 -4.13 -2.68
N TRP A 142 -12.34 -2.95 -2.33
CA TRP A 142 -12.22 -1.71 -3.10
C TRP A 142 -11.03 -0.85 -2.67
N THR A 143 -10.10 -1.39 -1.87
CA THR A 143 -8.92 -0.71 -1.33
C THR A 143 -9.19 0.41 -0.33
N GLU A 144 -10.39 0.51 0.22
CA GLU A 144 -10.72 1.47 1.27
C GLU A 144 -10.25 0.94 2.64
N SER A 145 -9.48 1.75 3.38
CA SER A 145 -9.10 1.46 4.75
C SER A 145 -10.25 1.81 5.70
N PHE A 146 -11.17 0.87 5.93
CA PHE A 146 -12.42 1.15 6.65
C PHE A 146 -12.27 1.10 8.18
N ALA A 147 -11.29 0.38 8.72
CA ALA A 147 -11.05 0.28 10.16
C ALA A 147 -9.57 0.11 10.51
N TYR A 148 -9.25 0.45 11.75
CA TYR A 148 -7.93 0.26 12.35
C TYR A 148 -8.05 -0.24 13.79
N VAL A 149 -7.11 -1.09 14.21
CA VAL A 149 -6.87 -1.49 15.60
C VAL A 149 -5.37 -1.31 15.88
N GLY A 150 -5.00 -0.63 16.96
CA GLY A 150 -3.60 -0.41 17.28
C GLY A 150 -3.36 0.84 18.10
N THR A 151 -2.13 1.32 18.14
CA THR A 151 -1.67 2.44 18.98
C THR A 151 -2.56 3.67 18.82
N ARG A 152 -2.80 4.11 17.60
CA ARG A 152 -3.64 5.28 17.32
C ARG A 152 -5.13 5.02 17.57
N ALA A 153 -5.65 3.91 17.04
CA ALA A 153 -7.09 3.68 16.97
C ALA A 153 -7.69 3.17 18.30
N THR A 154 -6.93 2.37 19.07
CA THR A 154 -7.42 1.71 20.28
C THR A 154 -6.50 1.86 21.49
N GLY A 155 -5.43 2.69 21.40
CA GLY A 155 -4.53 2.96 22.53
C GLY A 155 -3.68 1.77 22.95
N GLY A 156 -3.49 0.77 22.10
CA GLY A 156 -2.69 -0.41 22.41
C GLY A 156 -3.32 -1.39 23.41
N ARG A 157 -4.59 -1.19 23.81
CA ARG A 157 -5.27 -2.05 24.77
C ARG A 157 -5.45 -3.49 24.25
N ALA A 158 -5.43 -4.46 25.16
CA ALA A 158 -5.91 -5.80 24.86
C ALA A 158 -7.37 -5.76 24.43
N GLY A 159 -7.77 -6.62 23.50
CA GLY A 159 -9.16 -6.65 23.06
C GLY A 159 -9.48 -7.81 22.12
N THR A 160 -10.76 -7.93 21.88
CA THR A 160 -11.35 -8.90 20.95
C THR A 160 -12.25 -8.15 19.98
N TRP A 161 -12.01 -8.31 18.69
CA TRP A 161 -12.78 -7.66 17.63
C TRP A 161 -13.42 -8.70 16.75
N VAL A 162 -14.75 -8.62 16.59
CA VAL A 162 -15.53 -9.45 15.68
C VAL A 162 -15.66 -8.72 14.36
N ILE A 163 -15.00 -9.24 13.31
CA ILE A 163 -15.06 -8.73 11.96
C ILE A 163 -16.25 -9.40 11.27
N THR A 164 -17.28 -8.62 10.98
CA THR A 164 -18.55 -9.12 10.40
C THR A 164 -18.65 -8.78 8.92
N PRO A 165 -19.28 -9.64 8.10
CA PRO A 165 -19.59 -9.26 6.72
C PRO A 165 -20.63 -8.11 6.70
N PRO A 166 -20.80 -7.43 5.55
CA PRO A 166 -21.82 -6.39 5.40
C PRO A 166 -23.23 -6.93 5.75
N GLY A 167 -23.98 -6.13 6.54
CA GLY A 167 -25.38 -6.45 6.87
C GLY A 167 -25.56 -7.66 7.79
N TRP A 168 -24.51 -8.14 8.45
CA TRP A 168 -24.63 -9.21 9.43
C TRP A 168 -25.40 -8.72 10.68
N ASP A 169 -26.47 -9.43 11.07
CA ASP A 169 -27.40 -9.06 12.13
C ASP A 169 -27.25 -9.92 13.40
N GLY A 170 -26.25 -10.79 13.47
CA GLY A 170 -26.02 -11.64 14.65
C GLY A 170 -25.48 -10.86 15.85
N GLU A 171 -25.45 -11.53 17.01
CA GLU A 171 -25.01 -10.95 18.27
C GLU A 171 -23.46 -11.02 18.41
N VAL A 172 -22.87 -9.90 18.82
CA VAL A 172 -21.45 -9.84 19.21
C VAL A 172 -21.32 -10.29 20.67
N PRO A 173 -20.43 -11.25 20.98
CA PRO A 173 -20.21 -11.71 22.34
C PRO A 173 -19.83 -10.57 23.30
N ALA A 174 -20.32 -10.65 24.54
CA ALA A 174 -20.02 -9.64 25.55
C ALA A 174 -18.49 -9.44 25.73
N GLY A 175 -18.07 -8.19 25.75
CA GLY A 175 -16.66 -7.82 25.88
C GLY A 175 -15.87 -7.82 24.57
N ALA A 176 -16.49 -8.10 23.42
CA ALA A 176 -15.90 -7.92 22.11
C ALA A 176 -16.47 -6.67 21.42
N ASP A 177 -15.62 -6.01 20.62
CA ASP A 177 -16.01 -4.90 19.76
C ASP A 177 -16.38 -5.42 18.36
N ARG A 178 -17.33 -4.78 17.67
CA ARG A 178 -17.68 -5.11 16.28
C ARG A 178 -16.92 -4.23 15.31
N ILE A 179 -16.37 -4.84 14.26
CA ILE A 179 -15.89 -4.18 13.05
C ILE A 179 -16.72 -4.71 11.89
N GLU A 180 -17.62 -3.88 11.35
CA GLU A 180 -18.41 -4.26 10.19
C GLU A 180 -17.60 -3.97 8.93
N ALA A 181 -17.36 -5.02 8.13
CA ALA A 181 -16.68 -4.90 6.85
C ALA A 181 -17.62 -4.32 5.80
N THR A 182 -17.07 -3.58 4.86
CA THR A 182 -17.78 -2.99 3.71
C THR A 182 -17.92 -3.97 2.56
N THR A 183 -17.05 -5.00 2.51
CA THR A 183 -17.10 -6.12 1.56
C THR A 183 -16.90 -7.45 2.28
N PRO A 184 -17.37 -8.59 1.73
CA PRO A 184 -17.16 -9.92 2.31
C PRO A 184 -15.69 -10.34 2.33
N GLN A 185 -14.89 -9.87 1.39
CA GLN A 185 -13.44 -10.12 1.32
C GLN A 185 -12.69 -8.92 1.88
N VAL A 186 -11.75 -9.19 2.79
CA VAL A 186 -10.99 -8.16 3.52
C VAL A 186 -9.52 -8.56 3.58
N PHE A 187 -8.64 -7.58 3.38
CA PHE A 187 -7.24 -7.75 3.71
C PHE A 187 -6.94 -7.16 5.09
N LEU A 188 -6.34 -7.96 5.94
CA LEU A 188 -5.87 -7.53 7.26
C LEU A 188 -4.35 -7.38 7.22
N LEU A 189 -3.85 -6.18 7.51
CA LEU A 189 -2.43 -5.87 7.49
C LEU A 189 -1.97 -5.29 8.82
N GLY A 190 -1.29 -6.11 9.60
CA GLY A 190 -0.64 -5.70 10.85
C GLY A 190 0.80 -5.23 10.61
N ARG A 191 1.22 -4.17 11.31
CA ARG A 191 2.59 -3.66 11.37
C ARG A 191 2.98 -3.50 12.84
N PHE A 192 4.12 -4.07 13.23
CA PHE A 192 4.62 -4.04 14.60
C PHE A 192 6.04 -3.52 14.60
N LEU A 193 6.27 -2.40 15.27
CA LEU A 193 7.58 -1.79 15.41
C LEU A 193 8.58 -2.78 15.98
N VAL A 194 9.78 -2.78 15.41
CA VAL A 194 10.95 -3.52 15.88
C VAL A 194 12.10 -2.54 16.05
N GLU A 195 12.68 -2.50 17.23
CA GLU A 195 13.82 -1.62 17.54
C GLU A 195 15.09 -2.09 16.82
N ASP A 196 15.37 -3.40 16.89
CA ASP A 196 16.50 -4.06 16.26
C ASP A 196 16.24 -5.56 16.04
N GLU A 197 17.22 -6.31 15.55
CA GLU A 197 17.08 -7.75 15.32
C GLU A 197 16.84 -8.55 16.61
N ALA A 198 17.35 -8.10 17.76
CA ALA A 198 17.14 -8.77 19.04
C ALA A 198 15.68 -8.62 19.52
N ASP A 199 15.05 -7.50 19.18
CA ASP A 199 13.67 -7.20 19.54
C ASP A 199 12.63 -8.03 18.75
N ILE A 200 13.02 -8.69 17.67
CA ILE A 200 12.15 -9.65 16.94
C ILE A 200 11.54 -10.69 17.88
N ALA A 201 12.28 -11.09 18.93
CA ALA A 201 11.80 -12.03 19.94
C ALA A 201 10.58 -11.51 20.71
N ASN A 202 10.51 -10.19 20.99
CA ASN A 202 9.40 -9.56 21.68
C ASN A 202 8.15 -9.53 20.78
N VAL A 203 8.30 -9.13 19.50
CA VAL A 203 7.18 -9.19 18.54
C VAL A 203 6.72 -10.63 18.34
N THR A 204 7.63 -11.60 18.34
CA THR A 204 7.26 -13.03 18.31
C THR A 204 6.46 -13.44 19.55
N ALA A 205 6.73 -12.87 20.72
CA ALA A 205 5.92 -13.13 21.92
C ALA A 205 4.50 -12.56 21.79
N ILE A 206 4.34 -11.38 21.17
CA ILE A 206 3.03 -10.80 20.84
C ILE A 206 2.29 -11.72 19.86
N SER A 207 2.97 -12.20 18.81
CA SER A 207 2.36 -13.07 17.79
C SER A 207 1.79 -14.36 18.38
N ARG A 208 2.40 -14.91 19.41
CA ARG A 208 1.92 -16.14 20.09
C ARG A 208 0.66 -15.92 20.92
N GLN A 209 0.38 -14.68 21.32
CA GLN A 209 -0.78 -14.28 22.09
C GLN A 209 -1.90 -13.72 21.19
N THR A 210 -1.60 -13.42 19.94
CA THR A 210 -2.55 -12.96 18.94
C THR A 210 -3.24 -14.14 18.28
N SER A 211 -4.55 -14.08 18.13
CA SER A 211 -5.30 -15.12 17.42
C SER A 211 -6.32 -14.55 16.45
N LEU A 212 -6.49 -15.25 15.34
CA LEU A 212 -7.59 -15.05 14.39
C LEU A 212 -8.33 -16.37 14.24
N ARG A 213 -9.64 -16.37 14.52
CA ARG A 213 -10.47 -17.59 14.50
C ARG A 213 -11.90 -17.27 14.10
N PRO A 214 -12.68 -18.24 13.58
CA PRO A 214 -14.09 -18.03 13.30
C PRO A 214 -14.88 -17.74 14.59
N LEU A 215 -16.01 -17.02 14.44
CA LEU A 215 -16.86 -16.64 15.57
C LEU A 215 -17.42 -17.88 16.29
N SER A 216 -17.80 -18.92 15.56
CA SER A 216 -18.26 -20.19 16.11
C SER A 216 -17.26 -20.82 17.09
N ALA A 217 -15.96 -20.66 16.86
CA ALA A 217 -14.92 -21.15 17.79
C ALA A 217 -14.85 -20.33 19.09
N LEU A 218 -15.38 -19.11 19.11
CA LEU A 218 -15.49 -18.29 20.34
C LEU A 218 -16.76 -18.60 21.11
N THR A 219 -17.89 -18.76 20.41
CA THR A 219 -19.21 -19.00 21.01
C THR A 219 -19.45 -20.45 21.40
N GLY A 220 -18.71 -21.39 20.81
CA GLY A 220 -18.93 -22.83 20.97
C GLY A 220 -20.05 -23.40 20.09
N ASP A 221 -20.49 -22.61 19.12
CA ASP A 221 -21.47 -23.04 18.12
C ASP A 221 -20.85 -24.02 17.12
N PRO A 222 -21.69 -24.80 16.38
CA PRO A 222 -21.18 -25.60 15.27
C PRO A 222 -20.47 -24.71 14.23
N ALA A 223 -19.28 -25.17 13.82
CA ALA A 223 -18.52 -24.43 12.80
C ALA A 223 -19.33 -24.34 11.48
N ALA A 224 -19.32 -23.17 10.87
CA ALA A 224 -19.83 -23.00 9.52
C ALA A 224 -18.97 -23.80 8.51
N PRO A 225 -19.53 -24.21 7.37
CA PRO A 225 -18.71 -24.72 6.27
C PRO A 225 -17.63 -23.71 5.89
N PRO A 226 -16.44 -24.17 5.39
CA PRO A 226 -15.44 -23.22 4.93
C PRO A 226 -16.01 -22.37 3.79
N PRO A 227 -15.54 -21.12 3.64
CA PRO A 227 -15.96 -20.28 2.52
C PRO A 227 -15.58 -20.93 1.18
N PRO A 228 -16.26 -20.58 0.08
CA PRO A 228 -15.85 -21.00 -1.25
C PRO A 228 -14.40 -20.60 -1.51
N PRO A 229 -13.64 -21.36 -2.33
CA PRO A 229 -12.30 -20.96 -2.74
C PRO A 229 -12.31 -19.54 -3.36
N LEU A 230 -11.22 -18.79 -3.15
CA LEU A 230 -11.06 -17.47 -3.77
C LEU A 230 -10.87 -17.54 -5.30
N GLY A 231 -10.55 -18.72 -5.83
CA GLY A 231 -10.12 -18.90 -7.22
C GLY A 231 -8.62 -18.68 -7.41
N GLU A 232 -8.15 -18.99 -8.62
CA GLU A 232 -6.78 -18.69 -9.03
C GLU A 232 -6.77 -17.30 -9.69
N PRO A 233 -5.72 -16.47 -9.49
CA PRO A 233 -5.64 -15.17 -10.12
C PRO A 233 -5.43 -15.33 -11.64
N ALA A 234 -6.16 -14.56 -12.45
CA ALA A 234 -6.03 -14.56 -13.91
C ALA A 234 -4.65 -14.01 -14.37
N GLY A 235 -3.98 -13.23 -13.54
CA GLY A 235 -2.66 -12.67 -13.81
C GLY A 235 -2.01 -12.11 -12.56
N THR A 236 -0.93 -11.35 -12.73
CA THR A 236 -0.33 -10.61 -11.62
C THR A 236 -1.20 -9.37 -11.28
N PRO A 237 -1.14 -8.86 -10.04
CA PRO A 237 -1.87 -7.64 -9.69
C PRO A 237 -1.44 -6.39 -10.48
N GLN A 238 -0.26 -6.42 -11.12
CA GLN A 238 0.28 -5.32 -11.92
C GLN A 238 -0.06 -5.42 -13.41
N ASP A 239 -0.44 -6.60 -13.86
CA ASP A 239 -0.68 -6.91 -15.29
C ASP A 239 -2.19 -6.96 -15.57
N ILE A 240 -2.85 -5.83 -15.35
CA ILE A 240 -4.30 -5.69 -15.55
C ILE A 240 -4.59 -5.50 -17.05
N PRO A 241 -5.54 -6.26 -17.65
CA PRO A 241 -5.92 -6.08 -19.06
C PRO A 241 -6.35 -4.65 -19.36
N ALA A 242 -5.95 -4.12 -20.50
CA ALA A 242 -6.38 -2.83 -21.03
C ALA A 242 -7.30 -3.01 -22.26
N ASP A 243 -8.16 -4.04 -22.21
CA ASP A 243 -9.10 -4.44 -23.23
C ASP A 243 -10.39 -4.97 -22.57
N ALA A 244 -11.35 -5.44 -23.38
CA ALA A 244 -12.64 -5.92 -22.91
C ALA A 244 -12.55 -7.09 -21.91
N ALA A 245 -11.48 -7.87 -21.91
CA ALA A 245 -11.26 -8.97 -20.95
C ALA A 245 -11.21 -8.49 -19.49
N PHE A 246 -10.86 -7.22 -19.24
CA PHE A 246 -10.94 -6.59 -17.93
C PHE A 246 -12.34 -6.69 -17.33
N PHE A 247 -13.38 -6.46 -18.14
CA PHE A 247 -14.76 -6.40 -17.64
C PHE A 247 -15.31 -7.78 -17.27
N ASP A 248 -14.82 -8.86 -17.87
CA ASP A 248 -15.15 -10.22 -17.45
C ASP A 248 -14.58 -10.49 -16.03
N GLU A 249 -13.33 -10.14 -15.78
CA GLU A 249 -12.74 -10.26 -14.45
C GLU A 249 -13.44 -9.35 -13.42
N LEU A 250 -13.82 -8.15 -13.86
CA LEU A 250 -14.58 -7.22 -13.02
C LEU A 250 -15.93 -7.80 -12.64
N GLY A 251 -16.63 -8.48 -13.58
CA GLY A 251 -17.87 -9.18 -13.34
C GLY A 251 -17.73 -10.25 -12.25
N ASP A 252 -16.70 -11.09 -12.34
CA ASP A 252 -16.37 -12.10 -11.30
C ASP A 252 -16.10 -11.46 -9.93
N ALA A 253 -15.36 -10.38 -9.93
CA ALA A 253 -15.03 -9.65 -8.70
C ALA A 253 -16.27 -9.00 -8.05
N LEU A 254 -17.15 -8.40 -8.87
CA LEU A 254 -18.43 -7.81 -8.47
C LEU A 254 -19.42 -8.86 -7.93
N ALA A 255 -19.40 -10.09 -8.42
CA ALA A 255 -20.25 -11.16 -7.93
C ALA A 255 -20.08 -11.44 -6.44
N VAL A 256 -18.90 -11.10 -5.89
CA VAL A 256 -18.58 -11.28 -4.46
C VAL A 256 -18.56 -9.93 -3.72
N ASN A 257 -17.97 -8.90 -4.31
CA ASN A 257 -17.68 -7.63 -3.65
C ASN A 257 -18.45 -6.49 -4.33
N LEU A 258 -19.70 -6.32 -3.95
CA LEU A 258 -20.57 -5.29 -4.54
C LEU A 258 -20.04 -3.87 -4.29
N PRO A 259 -20.45 -2.88 -5.13
CA PRO A 259 -20.08 -1.48 -4.96
C PRO A 259 -20.47 -0.92 -3.58
N THR A 260 -19.55 -0.22 -2.93
CA THR A 260 -19.71 0.25 -1.54
C THR A 260 -20.22 1.68 -1.45
N THR A 261 -19.95 2.55 -2.45
CA THR A 261 -20.44 3.94 -2.47
C THR A 261 -21.68 4.11 -3.35
N ALA A 262 -22.42 5.20 -3.13
CA ALA A 262 -23.58 5.52 -3.98
C ALA A 262 -23.15 5.82 -5.42
N THR A 263 -22.05 6.54 -5.59
CA THR A 263 -21.46 6.90 -6.89
C THR A 263 -21.07 5.65 -7.68
N GLN A 264 -20.41 4.68 -7.03
CA GLN A 264 -20.09 3.40 -7.67
C GLN A 264 -21.35 2.66 -8.10
N ARG A 265 -22.36 2.55 -7.22
CA ARG A 265 -23.62 1.85 -7.57
C ARG A 265 -24.32 2.48 -8.76
N GLU A 266 -24.37 3.81 -8.85
CA GLU A 266 -24.97 4.53 -9.97
C GLU A 266 -24.18 4.27 -11.27
N LEU A 267 -22.85 4.35 -11.24
CA LEU A 267 -22.00 4.08 -12.40
C LEU A 267 -22.19 2.65 -12.92
N PHE A 268 -22.10 1.65 -12.05
CA PHE A 268 -22.26 0.25 -12.44
C PHE A 268 -23.67 -0.07 -12.92
N SER A 269 -24.72 0.56 -12.36
CA SER A 269 -26.08 0.40 -12.86
C SER A 269 -26.24 0.94 -14.29
N ARG A 270 -25.55 2.03 -14.64
CA ARG A 270 -25.52 2.55 -16.02
C ARG A 270 -24.75 1.60 -16.95
N ALA A 271 -23.70 0.97 -16.46
CA ALA A 271 -22.85 0.05 -17.23
C ALA A 271 -23.51 -1.32 -17.50
N GLU A 272 -24.65 -1.64 -16.85
CA GLU A 272 -25.41 -2.88 -17.12
C GLU A 272 -25.80 -2.99 -18.61
N GLY A 273 -26.06 -1.86 -19.28
CA GLY A 273 -26.34 -1.82 -20.72
C GLY A 273 -25.20 -2.30 -21.61
N LEU A 274 -23.96 -2.29 -21.11
CA LEU A 274 -22.75 -2.80 -21.77
C LEU A 274 -22.43 -4.25 -21.35
N GLY A 275 -23.31 -4.91 -20.60
CA GLY A 275 -23.05 -6.24 -20.05
C GLY A 275 -22.05 -6.25 -18.88
N ILE A 276 -21.83 -5.11 -18.22
CA ILE A 276 -20.95 -5.02 -17.07
C ILE A 276 -21.78 -5.07 -15.78
N GLY A 277 -21.63 -6.13 -14.99
CA GLY A 277 -22.38 -6.33 -13.77
C GLY A 277 -21.89 -7.52 -12.95
N PRO A 278 -22.47 -7.79 -11.77
CA PRO A 278 -22.08 -8.90 -10.93
C PRO A 278 -22.25 -10.26 -11.61
N GLY A 279 -21.15 -10.93 -11.93
CA GLY A 279 -21.11 -12.22 -12.62
C GLY A 279 -21.37 -12.16 -14.13
N GLU A 280 -21.42 -10.96 -14.71
CA GLU A 280 -21.57 -10.77 -16.15
C GLU A 280 -20.20 -10.83 -16.85
N HIS A 281 -20.21 -11.34 -18.08
CA HIS A 281 -19.02 -11.55 -18.91
C HIS A 281 -19.29 -11.03 -20.32
N PRO A 282 -19.09 -9.72 -20.58
CA PRO A 282 -19.47 -9.10 -21.84
C PRO A 282 -18.73 -9.64 -23.06
N THR A 283 -17.54 -10.25 -22.89
CA THR A 283 -16.84 -10.87 -24.03
C THR A 283 -17.45 -12.24 -24.44
N GLY A 284 -18.42 -12.74 -23.67
CA GLY A 284 -19.01 -14.06 -23.90
C GLY A 284 -18.10 -15.23 -23.53
N ALA A 285 -17.04 -14.99 -22.74
CA ALA A 285 -16.06 -16.01 -22.33
C ALA A 285 -16.60 -17.07 -21.34
N THR A 286 -17.88 -17.05 -20.99
CA THR A 286 -18.49 -18.12 -20.19
C THR A 286 -18.93 -19.28 -21.05
N ALA A 287 -18.55 -20.50 -20.66
CA ALA A 287 -18.70 -21.75 -21.41
C ALA A 287 -20.14 -22.20 -21.71
N ASP A 288 -21.18 -21.47 -21.33
CA ASP A 288 -22.58 -21.89 -21.38
C ASP A 288 -23.54 -20.93 -22.14
N THR A 289 -23.04 -19.88 -22.78
CA THR A 289 -23.90 -18.94 -23.51
C THR A 289 -23.57 -18.88 -24.98
N ASP A 290 -24.52 -19.36 -25.85
CA ASP A 290 -24.53 -19.13 -27.31
C ASP A 290 -24.84 -17.64 -27.65
N GLY A 291 -24.51 -16.68 -26.75
CA GLY A 291 -24.68 -15.25 -26.96
C GLY A 291 -23.58 -14.73 -27.89
N GLU A 292 -23.95 -14.34 -29.12
CA GLU A 292 -23.09 -13.50 -29.95
C GLU A 292 -22.97 -12.13 -29.24
N SER A 293 -21.76 -11.79 -28.78
CA SER A 293 -21.46 -10.45 -28.29
C SER A 293 -21.68 -9.45 -29.42
N ASP A 294 -22.38 -8.35 -29.15
CA ASP A 294 -22.50 -7.27 -30.14
C ASP A 294 -21.09 -6.68 -30.39
N ALA A 295 -20.62 -6.78 -31.62
CA ALA A 295 -19.28 -6.31 -31.98
C ALA A 295 -19.09 -4.80 -31.64
N GLY A 296 -20.15 -4.00 -31.73
CA GLY A 296 -20.10 -2.58 -31.38
C GLY A 296 -19.89 -2.35 -29.88
N VAL A 297 -20.45 -3.21 -29.03
CA VAL A 297 -20.23 -3.17 -27.57
C VAL A 297 -18.79 -3.58 -27.24
N ILE A 298 -18.27 -4.64 -27.87
CA ILE A 298 -16.88 -5.06 -27.62
C ILE A 298 -15.89 -3.98 -28.04
N ASP A 299 -16.08 -3.35 -29.23
CA ASP A 299 -15.23 -2.24 -29.67
C ASP A 299 -15.25 -1.07 -28.64
N ALA A 300 -16.43 -0.74 -28.11
CA ALA A 300 -16.57 0.30 -27.10
C ALA A 300 -15.90 -0.07 -25.75
N LEU A 301 -15.96 -1.36 -25.36
CA LEU A 301 -15.27 -1.87 -24.16
C LEU A 301 -13.77 -1.83 -24.33
N ASP A 302 -13.23 -2.24 -25.49
CA ASP A 302 -11.80 -2.20 -25.79
C ASP A 302 -11.26 -0.76 -25.76
N ASP A 303 -11.94 0.17 -26.48
CA ASP A 303 -11.57 1.58 -26.50
C ASP A 303 -11.66 2.21 -25.10
N GLY A 304 -12.71 1.91 -24.37
CA GLY A 304 -12.92 2.40 -23.01
C GLY A 304 -11.88 1.86 -22.01
N ALA A 305 -11.56 0.55 -22.09
CA ALA A 305 -10.54 -0.05 -21.24
C ALA A 305 -9.14 0.54 -21.50
N ALA A 306 -8.79 0.72 -22.78
CA ALA A 306 -7.52 1.34 -23.17
C ALA A 306 -7.41 2.79 -22.64
N ALA A 307 -8.45 3.62 -22.83
CA ALA A 307 -8.49 5.00 -22.34
C ALA A 307 -8.47 5.07 -20.79
N GLY A 308 -9.23 4.21 -20.11
CA GLY A 308 -9.23 4.13 -18.65
C GLY A 308 -7.88 3.67 -18.09
N HIS A 309 -7.22 2.72 -18.76
CA HIS A 309 -5.89 2.28 -18.38
C HIS A 309 -4.85 3.41 -18.47
N GLU A 310 -4.87 4.17 -19.56
CA GLU A 310 -3.99 5.34 -19.75
C GLU A 310 -4.17 6.36 -18.63
N GLN A 311 -5.42 6.72 -18.28
CA GLN A 311 -5.72 7.62 -17.18
C GLN A 311 -5.14 7.11 -15.84
N VAL A 312 -5.28 5.81 -15.54
CA VAL A 312 -4.73 5.22 -14.31
C VAL A 312 -3.21 5.27 -14.31
N VAL A 313 -2.55 5.04 -15.45
CA VAL A 313 -1.08 5.11 -15.58
C VAL A 313 -0.58 6.53 -15.40
N GLU A 314 -1.22 7.50 -16.03
CA GLU A 314 -0.86 8.92 -15.93
C GLU A 314 -1.02 9.45 -14.50
N GLU A 315 -2.17 9.18 -13.86
CA GLU A 315 -2.40 9.58 -12.47
C GLU A 315 -1.42 8.92 -11.51
N ALA A 316 -1.10 7.63 -11.72
CA ALA A 316 -0.11 6.92 -10.92
C ALA A 316 1.29 7.53 -11.07
N ALA A 317 1.62 8.07 -12.25
CA ALA A 317 2.88 8.77 -12.49
C ALA A 317 2.92 10.16 -11.82
N ALA A 318 1.78 10.81 -11.66
CA ALA A 318 1.65 12.15 -11.09
C ALA A 318 1.37 12.15 -9.58
N LEU A 319 1.31 10.98 -8.92
CA LEU A 319 0.92 10.86 -7.52
C LEU A 319 1.79 11.71 -6.59
N GLY A 320 1.12 12.61 -5.86
CA GLY A 320 1.72 13.35 -4.76
C GLY A 320 2.15 14.77 -5.13
N ARG A 321 2.35 15.58 -4.08
CA ARG A 321 2.87 16.94 -4.20
C ARG A 321 4.37 16.93 -3.91
N THR A 322 5.14 17.55 -4.78
CA THR A 322 6.59 17.67 -4.61
C THR A 322 6.96 18.96 -3.89
N THR A 323 7.79 18.85 -2.85
CA THR A 323 8.35 19.98 -2.09
C THR A 323 9.79 19.64 -1.74
N ASN A 324 10.75 20.52 -2.10
CA ASN A 324 12.19 20.31 -1.89
C ASN A 324 12.71 18.95 -2.39
N GLY A 325 12.25 18.49 -3.55
CA GLY A 325 12.61 17.18 -4.12
C GLY A 325 11.87 15.97 -3.54
N TRP A 326 11.06 16.16 -2.47
CA TRP A 326 10.26 15.11 -1.87
C TRP A 326 8.82 15.12 -2.40
N SER A 327 8.34 13.99 -2.86
CA SER A 327 6.94 13.78 -3.26
C SER A 327 6.19 13.02 -2.18
N ALA A 328 5.04 13.54 -1.75
CA ALA A 328 4.15 12.91 -0.78
C ALA A 328 2.69 13.08 -1.16
N ASN A 329 1.85 12.10 -0.85
CA ASN A 329 0.40 12.18 -0.99
C ASN A 329 -0.27 11.91 0.37
N LEU A 330 -1.08 12.85 0.83
CA LEU A 330 -1.78 12.79 2.12
C LEU A 330 -3.22 12.27 2.02
N HIS A 331 -3.72 12.02 0.81
CA HIS A 331 -5.12 11.62 0.56
C HIS A 331 -5.29 10.15 0.23
N ILE A 332 -4.24 9.32 0.44
CA ILE A 332 -4.27 7.88 0.17
C ILE A 332 -4.89 7.08 1.31
N GLY A 333 -5.33 5.87 1.00
CA GLY A 333 -5.85 4.90 1.98
C GLY A 333 -7.34 5.07 2.33
N ARG A 334 -7.91 6.25 2.08
CA ARG A 334 -9.34 6.55 2.11
C ARG A 334 -9.66 7.49 0.96
N TYR A 335 -10.42 7.02 0.02
CA TYR A 335 -10.60 7.70 -1.27
C TYR A 335 -12.02 8.27 -1.44
N GLY A 336 -13.01 7.70 -0.75
CA GLY A 336 -14.42 8.08 -0.95
C GLY A 336 -14.83 7.87 -2.40
N ASP A 337 -15.21 8.96 -3.07
CA ASP A 337 -15.65 8.95 -4.48
C ASP A 337 -14.51 9.32 -5.47
N ASP A 338 -13.28 9.53 -5.01
CA ASP A 338 -12.12 9.76 -5.88
C ASP A 338 -11.64 8.42 -6.48
N THR A 339 -12.30 8.03 -7.57
CA THR A 339 -12.05 6.74 -8.23
C THR A 339 -10.70 6.69 -8.93
N LEU A 340 -10.24 7.80 -9.51
CA LEU A 340 -8.98 7.85 -10.24
C LEU A 340 -7.77 7.77 -9.29
N LEU A 341 -7.76 8.56 -8.23
CA LEU A 341 -6.73 8.44 -7.18
C LEU A 341 -6.72 7.03 -6.58
N ARG A 342 -7.89 6.43 -6.31
CA ARG A 342 -8.01 5.07 -5.80
C ARG A 342 -7.38 4.05 -6.76
N ALA A 343 -7.66 4.17 -8.07
CA ALA A 343 -7.10 3.29 -9.10
C ALA A 343 -5.58 3.45 -9.23
N ALA A 344 -5.10 4.68 -9.26
CA ALA A 344 -3.68 5.01 -9.30
C ALA A 344 -2.92 4.41 -8.10
N VAL A 345 -3.46 4.59 -6.88
CA VAL A 345 -2.84 4.01 -5.67
C VAL A 345 -2.97 2.49 -5.65
N ALA A 346 -4.06 1.89 -6.13
CA ALA A 346 -4.17 0.44 -6.26
C ALA A 346 -3.07 -0.13 -7.17
N ARG A 347 -2.71 0.61 -8.25
CA ARG A 347 -1.63 0.24 -9.17
C ARG A 347 -0.26 0.26 -8.52
N VAL A 348 0.06 1.30 -7.73
CA VAL A 348 1.44 1.56 -7.29
C VAL A 348 1.66 1.49 -5.78
N GLY A 349 0.61 1.42 -4.98
CA GLY A 349 0.66 1.49 -3.52
C GLY A 349 -0.48 0.73 -2.83
N TRP A 350 -0.93 -0.39 -3.40
CA TRP A 350 -2.00 -1.19 -2.82
C TRP A 350 -1.73 -1.50 -1.34
N GLY A 351 -2.72 -1.28 -0.47
CA GLY A 351 -2.55 -1.43 0.98
C GLY A 351 -1.92 -0.22 1.67
N ALA A 352 -1.84 0.93 0.98
CA ALA A 352 -1.36 2.18 1.58
C ALA A 352 -2.15 2.53 2.84
N ASN A 353 -1.44 3.07 3.86
CA ASN A 353 -2.07 3.62 5.05
C ASN A 353 -2.74 4.96 4.75
N ILE A 354 -3.72 5.31 5.57
CA ILE A 354 -4.17 6.71 5.65
C ILE A 354 -3.06 7.59 6.23
N ALA A 355 -3.01 8.87 5.84
CA ALA A 355 -1.99 9.80 6.31
C ALA A 355 -1.91 9.90 7.84
N ALA A 356 -3.05 9.86 8.54
CA ALA A 356 -3.08 9.85 10.00
C ALA A 356 -2.39 8.63 10.65
N GLU A 357 -2.14 7.56 9.91
CA GLU A 357 -1.40 6.38 10.38
C GLU A 357 0.06 6.44 9.97
N ALA A 358 0.34 6.73 8.68
CA ALA A 358 1.70 6.91 8.21
C ALA A 358 1.77 7.69 6.88
N VAL A 359 2.83 8.47 6.72
CA VAL A 359 3.16 9.21 5.50
C VAL A 359 4.53 8.78 4.99
N TYR A 360 4.66 8.67 3.67
CA TYR A 360 5.84 8.12 3.01
C TYR A 360 6.40 9.08 1.93
N PRO A 361 7.11 10.17 2.30
CA PRO A 361 7.76 11.05 1.34
C PRO A 361 8.90 10.34 0.61
N VAL A 362 8.97 10.52 -0.71
CA VAL A 362 9.99 9.91 -1.58
C VAL A 362 10.77 11.00 -2.28
N ALA A 363 12.12 10.92 -2.26
CA ALA A 363 12.99 11.79 -3.05
C ALA A 363 13.80 10.98 -4.06
N ARG A 364 13.84 11.49 -5.31
CA ARG A 364 14.61 10.94 -6.43
C ARG A 364 15.61 11.94 -6.99
N VAL A 365 15.44 13.19 -6.59
CA VAL A 365 16.26 14.31 -7.03
C VAL A 365 16.79 15.06 -5.81
N ASP A 366 17.89 15.76 -5.99
CA ASP A 366 18.48 16.63 -4.99
C ASP A 366 17.83 18.03 -4.98
N ALA A 367 18.43 18.95 -4.22
CA ALA A 367 17.96 20.33 -4.10
C ALA A 367 18.05 21.13 -5.42
N GLU A 368 18.88 20.70 -6.37
CA GLU A 368 19.10 21.33 -7.67
C GLU A 368 18.18 20.74 -8.74
N GLY A 369 17.50 19.62 -8.43
CA GLY A 369 16.62 18.88 -9.34
C GLY A 369 17.33 17.76 -10.10
N ASP A 370 18.59 17.51 -9.81
CA ASP A 370 19.35 16.44 -10.43
C ASP A 370 19.05 15.07 -9.79
N PRO A 371 19.04 13.98 -10.56
CA PRO A 371 18.81 12.63 -10.03
C PRO A 371 19.84 12.25 -8.97
N LEU A 372 19.37 11.67 -7.85
CA LEU A 372 20.25 11.17 -6.80
C LEU A 372 21.12 10.04 -7.31
N ASP A 373 22.46 10.20 -7.20
CA ASP A 373 23.46 9.23 -7.66
C ASP A 373 24.62 9.11 -6.66
N GLY A 374 25.01 7.89 -6.32
CA GLY A 374 26.04 7.62 -5.31
C GLY A 374 27.46 7.95 -5.74
N SER A 375 27.68 8.48 -6.94
CA SER A 375 28.95 9.12 -7.32
C SER A 375 29.16 10.47 -6.63
N ALA A 376 28.08 11.08 -6.11
CA ALA A 376 28.12 12.31 -5.31
C ALA A 376 27.91 12.00 -3.83
N THR A 377 28.22 12.97 -2.99
CA THR A 377 27.94 12.98 -1.55
C THR A 377 26.84 14.00 -1.28
N TYR A 378 25.90 13.66 -0.43
CA TYR A 378 24.80 14.54 -0.07
C TYR A 378 24.66 14.71 1.43
N ARG A 379 23.95 15.75 1.81
CA ARG A 379 23.59 16.05 3.19
C ARG A 379 22.09 16.35 3.28
N ILE A 380 21.46 15.81 4.34
CA ILE A 380 20.13 16.22 4.77
C ILE A 380 20.30 16.83 6.16
N THR A 381 19.84 18.06 6.34
CA THR A 381 19.89 18.75 7.62
C THR A 381 18.51 19.03 8.15
N PHE A 382 18.20 18.49 9.33
CA PHE A 382 17.02 18.86 10.09
C PHE A 382 17.43 19.96 11.07
N PRO A 383 16.92 21.21 10.93
CA PRO A 383 17.23 22.28 11.88
C PRO A 383 16.79 21.94 13.30
N ALA A 384 17.36 22.62 14.27
CA ALA A 384 17.00 22.44 15.68
C ALA A 384 15.49 22.63 15.92
N GLY A 385 14.84 21.61 16.47
CA GLY A 385 13.38 21.62 16.72
C GLY A 385 12.51 21.34 15.49
N GLU A 386 13.10 21.01 14.33
CA GLU A 386 12.38 20.71 13.07
C GLU A 386 12.53 19.25 12.64
N LEU A 387 12.85 18.35 13.58
CA LEU A 387 12.75 16.91 13.33
C LEU A 387 11.33 16.54 12.91
N PRO A 388 11.14 15.45 12.16
CA PRO A 388 9.81 14.98 11.79
C PRO A 388 8.86 14.93 12.99
N PRO A 389 7.76 15.73 13.00
CA PRO A 389 6.82 15.76 14.12
C PRO A 389 5.92 14.53 14.07
N VAL A 390 6.30 13.49 14.81
CA VAL A 390 5.59 12.21 14.86
C VAL A 390 5.34 11.79 16.30
N ASP A 391 4.21 11.14 16.56
CA ASP A 391 3.88 10.61 17.89
C ASP A 391 4.43 9.17 18.09
N ALA A 392 4.79 8.47 17.00
CA ALA A 392 5.38 7.15 17.11
C ALA A 392 6.88 7.16 16.76
N PHE A 393 7.24 7.20 15.49
CA PHE A 393 8.64 7.22 15.05
C PHE A 393 8.78 7.68 13.60
N TRP A 394 10.01 8.02 13.22
CA TRP A 394 10.38 8.27 11.83
C TRP A 394 11.62 7.49 11.42
N SER A 395 11.77 7.25 10.12
CA SER A 395 12.98 6.68 9.52
C SER A 395 13.21 7.23 8.12
N LEU A 396 14.48 7.22 7.70
CA LEU A 396 14.96 7.47 6.35
C LEU A 396 15.58 6.19 5.82
N SER A 397 15.06 5.66 4.71
CA SER A 397 15.58 4.47 4.04
C SER A 397 16.18 4.82 2.70
N VAL A 398 17.20 4.06 2.28
CA VAL A 398 17.84 4.15 0.96
C VAL A 398 17.56 2.89 0.16
N TYR A 399 17.16 3.06 -1.08
CA TYR A 399 16.94 1.98 -2.05
C TYR A 399 17.76 2.25 -3.32
N GLY A 400 18.06 1.19 -4.08
CA GLY A 400 18.47 1.34 -5.47
C GLY A 400 17.36 1.94 -6.33
N ASP A 401 17.66 2.26 -7.57
CA ASP A 401 16.69 2.79 -8.55
C ASP A 401 15.49 1.83 -8.76
N ASP A 402 15.70 0.53 -8.53
CA ASP A 402 14.71 -0.53 -8.55
C ASP A 402 13.84 -0.61 -7.28
N MET A 403 13.97 0.34 -6.36
CA MET A 403 13.25 0.42 -5.08
C MET A 403 13.50 -0.76 -4.13
N PHE A 404 14.64 -1.44 -4.24
CA PHE A 404 15.06 -2.48 -3.29
C PHE A 404 16.32 -2.06 -2.53
N PHE A 405 16.50 -2.63 -1.34
CA PHE A 405 17.76 -2.46 -0.62
C PHE A 405 18.92 -3.04 -1.43
N THR A 406 20.00 -2.29 -1.53
CA THR A 406 21.25 -2.72 -2.16
C THR A 406 22.24 -3.19 -1.09
N GLU A 407 22.93 -4.30 -1.33
CA GLU A 407 23.95 -4.77 -0.38
C GLU A 407 25.03 -3.72 -0.15
N HIS A 408 25.33 -3.50 1.13
CA HIS A 408 26.43 -2.65 1.56
C HIS A 408 27.15 -3.28 2.76
N PRO A 409 28.51 -3.22 2.84
CA PRO A 409 29.29 -3.86 3.91
C PRO A 409 28.91 -3.41 5.33
N SER A 410 28.44 -2.17 5.50
CA SER A 410 27.96 -1.66 6.81
C SER A 410 26.70 -2.34 7.32
N GLY A 411 25.90 -2.99 6.45
CA GLY A 411 24.59 -3.54 6.79
C GLY A 411 23.54 -2.49 7.18
N ARG A 412 23.83 -1.19 7.00
CA ARG A 412 22.91 -0.09 7.32
C ARG A 412 22.12 0.31 6.08
N TYR A 413 20.82 0.27 6.17
CA TYR A 413 19.86 0.58 5.10
C TYR A 413 18.88 1.68 5.49
N THR A 414 18.83 1.99 6.78
CA THR A 414 17.94 3.00 7.36
C THR A 414 18.64 3.76 8.49
N ILE A 415 18.19 4.99 8.71
CA ILE A 415 18.53 5.81 9.87
C ILE A 415 17.26 6.52 10.34
N GLY A 416 17.10 6.73 11.65
CA GLY A 416 15.90 7.36 12.20
C GLY A 416 16.07 7.67 13.68
N ASP A 417 15.01 8.14 14.33
CA ASP A 417 14.99 8.54 15.74
C ASP A 417 15.47 7.45 16.73
N ARG A 418 15.33 6.17 16.34
CA ARG A 418 15.74 5.00 17.13
C ARG A 418 17.17 4.52 16.83
N THR A 419 17.87 5.18 15.89
CA THR A 419 19.24 4.77 15.54
C THR A 419 20.19 5.04 16.71
N PRO A 420 20.86 4.00 17.28
CA PRO A 420 21.77 4.20 18.39
C PRO A 420 22.94 5.10 17.98
N GLY A 421 23.29 6.06 18.87
CA GLY A 421 24.47 6.92 18.69
C GLY A 421 24.27 8.06 17.70
N LEU A 422 23.03 8.46 17.40
CA LEU A 422 22.79 9.71 16.67
C LEU A 422 23.46 10.88 17.38
N THR A 423 24.16 11.70 16.59
CA THR A 423 24.81 12.92 17.07
C THR A 423 24.10 14.14 16.52
N PHE A 424 23.92 15.12 17.38
CA PHE A 424 23.33 16.42 17.07
C PHE A 424 24.43 17.49 17.07
N GLY A 425 24.27 18.50 16.25
CA GLY A 425 25.10 19.69 16.27
C GLY A 425 24.98 20.45 17.61
N ASP A 426 25.93 21.32 17.90
CA ASP A 426 25.90 22.18 19.12
C ASP A 426 24.66 23.09 19.17
N ASP A 427 24.09 23.39 18.01
CA ASP A 427 22.84 24.15 17.82
C ASP A 427 21.57 23.27 17.95
N GLY A 428 21.72 21.95 18.09
CA GLY A 428 20.62 20.98 18.17
C GLY A 428 20.11 20.48 16.82
N SER A 429 20.76 20.81 15.71
CA SER A 429 20.44 20.28 14.38
C SER A 429 20.84 18.80 14.27
N LEU A 430 20.16 18.06 13.39
CA LEU A 430 20.55 16.70 12.99
C LEU A 430 20.97 16.72 11.52
N GLU A 431 22.23 16.39 11.28
CA GLU A 431 22.78 16.23 9.95
C GLU A 431 22.94 14.73 9.61
N ILE A 432 22.49 14.32 8.41
CA ILE A 432 22.68 12.97 7.88
C ILE A 432 23.48 13.08 6.60
N VAL A 433 24.64 12.41 6.56
CA VAL A 433 25.50 12.33 5.37
C VAL A 433 25.13 11.09 4.57
N LEU A 434 24.96 11.26 3.26
CA LEU A 434 24.63 10.21 2.30
C LEU A 434 25.81 10.08 1.32
N SER A 435 26.50 8.95 1.32
CA SER A 435 27.61 8.67 0.41
C SER A 435 27.80 7.18 0.21
N HIS A 436 28.36 6.78 -0.94
CA HIS A 436 28.68 5.38 -1.19
C HIS A 436 29.85 4.93 -0.30
N ASP A 437 30.94 5.68 -0.33
CA ASP A 437 32.11 5.38 0.48
C ASP A 437 31.96 5.96 1.91
N GLU A 438 32.59 5.30 2.84
CA GLU A 438 32.61 5.76 4.25
C GLU A 438 33.31 7.13 4.34
N PRO A 439 32.64 8.16 4.90
CA PRO A 439 33.27 9.48 5.07
C PRO A 439 34.54 9.41 5.90
N ALA A 440 35.55 10.20 5.54
CA ALA A 440 36.82 10.28 6.26
C ALA A 440 36.60 10.58 7.77
N ALA A 441 35.61 11.41 8.10
CA ALA A 441 35.22 11.69 9.47
C ALA A 441 34.86 10.43 10.28
N VAL A 442 34.15 9.46 9.67
CA VAL A 442 33.80 8.18 10.31
C VAL A 442 35.05 7.31 10.44
N ALA A 443 35.87 7.22 9.40
CA ALA A 443 37.13 6.48 9.42
C ALA A 443 38.11 7.01 10.48
N GLU A 444 38.07 8.32 10.79
CA GLU A 444 38.83 8.96 11.88
C GLU A 444 38.20 8.81 13.26
N GLY A 445 37.08 8.09 13.38
CA GLY A 445 36.37 7.85 14.64
C GLY A 445 35.53 9.04 15.13
N ARG A 446 35.26 10.03 14.25
CA ARG A 446 34.31 11.10 14.55
C ARG A 446 32.88 10.54 14.40
N ALA A 447 32.03 10.95 15.29
CA ALA A 447 30.62 10.56 15.22
C ALA A 447 29.92 11.33 14.09
N VAL A 448 29.48 10.60 13.07
CA VAL A 448 28.76 11.14 11.93
C VAL A 448 27.52 10.27 11.68
N ASN A 449 26.38 10.91 11.47
CA ASN A 449 25.17 10.21 11.09
C ASN A 449 25.24 9.86 9.61
N TRP A 450 25.95 8.80 9.28
CA TRP A 450 26.14 8.34 7.92
C TRP A 450 25.15 7.25 7.53
N LEU A 451 24.49 7.42 6.39
CA LEU A 451 23.67 6.42 5.74
C LEU A 451 24.24 6.10 4.36
N PRO A 452 24.78 4.89 4.13
CA PRO A 452 25.40 4.51 2.87
C PRO A 452 24.37 4.44 1.74
N VAL A 453 24.77 4.83 0.53
CA VAL A 453 23.97 4.78 -0.69
C VAL A 453 24.58 3.83 -1.72
N PRO A 454 23.81 3.28 -2.69
CA PRO A 454 24.36 2.55 -3.84
C PRO A 454 25.34 3.41 -4.65
N ALA A 455 26.27 2.78 -5.39
CA ALA A 455 27.22 3.50 -6.24
C ALA A 455 26.59 4.22 -7.45
N GLY A 456 25.38 3.81 -7.86
CA GLY A 456 24.62 4.42 -8.95
C GLY A 456 23.37 5.14 -8.43
N ARG A 457 22.36 5.27 -9.29
CA ARG A 457 21.10 5.92 -8.93
C ARG A 457 20.44 5.28 -7.71
N PHE A 458 19.88 6.12 -6.85
CA PHE A 458 19.19 5.67 -5.65
C PHE A 458 17.96 6.51 -5.34
N VAL A 459 17.13 5.99 -4.45
CA VAL A 459 15.89 6.62 -3.99
C VAL A 459 15.89 6.68 -2.49
N LEU A 460 15.45 7.81 -1.96
CA LEU A 460 15.23 8.02 -0.54
C LEU A 460 13.75 7.92 -0.21
N MET A 461 13.44 7.30 0.92
CA MET A 461 12.07 7.29 1.46
C MET A 461 12.10 7.62 2.95
N LEU A 462 11.50 8.74 3.30
CA LEU A 462 11.12 9.03 4.67
C LEU A 462 9.87 8.23 5.04
N ARG A 463 9.76 7.83 6.31
CA ARG A 463 8.56 7.23 6.88
C ARG A 463 8.23 7.92 8.17
N PHE A 464 7.04 8.50 8.25
CA PHE A 464 6.50 9.16 9.43
C PHE A 464 5.32 8.35 9.95
N TYR A 465 5.47 7.76 11.12
CA TYR A 465 4.40 6.99 11.76
C TYR A 465 3.74 7.82 12.87
N LEU A 466 2.41 7.89 12.82
CA LEU A 466 1.57 8.80 13.58
C LEU A 466 2.04 10.26 13.42
N PRO A 467 2.02 10.79 12.20
CA PRO A 467 2.48 12.15 11.94
C PRO A 467 1.60 13.18 12.63
N GLY A 468 2.24 14.21 13.15
CA GLY A 468 1.59 15.34 13.80
C GLY A 468 0.88 16.29 12.82
N PRO A 469 0.14 17.29 13.36
CA PRO A 469 -0.68 18.20 12.55
C PRO A 469 0.08 18.91 11.43
N ALA A 470 1.31 19.36 11.67
CA ALA A 470 2.10 20.05 10.65
C ALA A 470 2.33 19.23 9.38
N VAL A 471 2.48 17.89 9.53
CA VAL A 471 2.59 16.97 8.37
C VAL A 471 1.24 16.76 7.72
N LEU A 472 0.19 16.54 8.53
CA LEU A 472 -1.16 16.23 8.04
C LEU A 472 -1.82 17.41 7.32
N ASP A 473 -1.50 18.63 7.75
CA ASP A 473 -2.00 19.88 7.15
C ASP A 473 -1.14 20.32 5.94
N GLY A 474 -0.02 19.61 5.66
CA GLY A 474 0.89 19.91 4.57
C GLY A 474 1.82 21.11 4.83
N ASP A 475 1.95 21.54 6.09
CA ASP A 475 2.77 22.68 6.52
C ASP A 475 4.22 22.26 6.85
N TYR A 476 4.50 20.95 7.04
CA TYR A 476 5.84 20.46 7.32
C TYR A 476 6.74 20.62 6.10
N THR A 477 7.86 21.31 6.28
CA THR A 477 8.86 21.49 5.24
C THR A 477 9.87 20.34 5.29
N TYR A 478 9.86 19.51 4.26
CA TYR A 478 10.88 18.46 4.12
C TYR A 478 12.25 19.07 3.87
N PRO A 479 13.32 18.63 4.57
CA PRO A 479 14.67 19.14 4.35
C PRO A 479 15.14 18.76 2.95
N PRO A 480 15.79 19.68 2.21
CA PRO A 480 16.36 19.35 0.89
C PRO A 480 17.48 18.31 1.00
N VAL A 481 17.71 17.58 -0.08
CA VAL A 481 18.87 16.70 -0.22
C VAL A 481 19.96 17.51 -0.93
N GLU A 482 20.90 18.05 -0.17
CA GLU A 482 21.92 18.98 -0.68
C GLU A 482 23.18 18.23 -1.17
N PRO A 483 23.65 18.41 -2.41
CA PRO A 483 24.95 17.91 -2.81
C PRO A 483 26.06 18.66 -2.06
N ILE A 484 27.06 17.93 -1.59
CA ILE A 484 28.22 18.51 -0.89
C ILE A 484 29.54 18.00 -1.46
N ASP A 485 30.60 18.80 -1.34
CA ASP A 485 31.96 18.34 -1.66
C ASP A 485 32.41 17.31 -0.62
N PRO A 486 32.96 16.14 -1.02
CA PRO A 486 33.38 15.09 -0.09
C PRO A 486 34.54 15.51 0.84
N ALA A 487 35.08 16.70 0.66
CA ALA A 487 36.17 17.29 1.47
C ALA A 487 35.67 18.33 2.50
N GLY A 488 34.37 18.52 2.65
CA GLY A 488 33.74 19.49 3.57
C GLY A 488 33.46 18.91 4.95
#